data_1b6e535cd3ec7e64ebf493a8000e1458
#
_entry.id   1b6e535cd3ec7e64ebf493a8000e1458
#
_cell.length_a   1.000
_cell.length_b   1.000
_cell.length_c   1.000
_cell.angle_alpha   90.00
_cell.angle_beta   90.00
_cell.angle_gamma   90.00
#
_symmetry.space_group_name_H-M   'P 1'
#
loop_
_entity.id
_entity.type
_entity.pdbx_description
1 polymer ?
#
loop_
_entity_poly.entity_id
_entity_poly.type
_entity_poly.pdbx_seq_one_letter_code
_entity_poly.pdbx_strand_id
1 'polypeptide(L)'
;RSNFILLKSIIMTTTVVVGGSFAGMTAALEIKRKGKDEHKVILIDKSPLFLFIPSLIWIPFKRREMKDISFKKEGILKEKGVDFVHAEALSVDTETQIVKTDKGDFKYDNLVVATGPKVNFDVAPGVAEFSHYVGTPNGAMKLRAALEEFKKNPGPIVIGATQNAGCMGAAYEFLFNVEKWLREQNIRKKVDLYWVTPEDYLGHFGIDGMPMGETMLKSFMKMFNIHYRTQVGIQEVTKDSVILSTGEVL
;
A
#
# COMPACT_ATOMS: atom_id res chain seq x y z
N ARG A 1 -4.25 -24.80 -60.71
CA ARG A 1 -4.73 -24.91 -59.30
C ARG A 1 -4.27 -23.68 -58.59
N SER A 2 -5.17 -22.69 -58.44
CA SER A 2 -4.90 -21.45 -57.69
C SER A 2 -4.99 -21.72 -56.20
N ASN A 3 -3.88 -21.63 -55.51
CA ASN A 3 -3.87 -21.63 -54.05
C ASN A 3 -4.39 -20.28 -53.57
N PHE A 4 -5.66 -20.23 -53.19
CA PHE A 4 -6.21 -19.15 -52.37
C PHE A 4 -5.65 -19.26 -50.97
N ILE A 5 -4.62 -18.49 -50.66
CA ILE A 5 -4.20 -18.26 -49.26
C ILE A 5 -5.26 -17.33 -48.67
N LEU A 6 -6.18 -17.88 -47.91
CA LEU A 6 -7.06 -17.09 -47.02
C LEU A 6 -6.16 -16.41 -46.00
N LEU A 7 -5.84 -15.13 -46.25
CA LEU A 7 -5.33 -14.25 -45.18
C LEU A 7 -6.44 -14.11 -44.14
N LYS A 8 -6.40 -14.95 -43.08
CA LYS A 8 -7.14 -14.70 -41.87
C LYS A 8 -6.73 -13.32 -41.38
N SER A 9 -7.58 -12.30 -41.53
CA SER A 9 -7.38 -11.04 -40.85
C SER A 9 -7.39 -11.33 -39.36
N ILE A 10 -6.22 -11.28 -38.74
CA ILE A 10 -6.10 -11.40 -37.27
C ILE A 10 -6.77 -10.16 -36.72
N ILE A 11 -7.97 -10.32 -36.16
CA ILE A 11 -8.64 -9.25 -35.42
C ILE A 11 -7.85 -9.11 -34.12
N MET A 12 -7.02 -8.06 -34.06
CA MET A 12 -6.20 -7.77 -32.88
C MET A 12 -7.11 -7.20 -31.77
N THR A 13 -7.22 -7.93 -30.68
CA THR A 13 -7.99 -7.48 -29.50
C THR A 13 -7.14 -6.51 -28.68
N THR A 14 -7.70 -5.36 -28.33
CA THR A 14 -7.03 -4.36 -27.47
C THR A 14 -7.53 -4.46 -26.04
N THR A 15 -6.62 -4.69 -25.11
CA THR A 15 -6.90 -4.61 -23.67
C THR A 15 -6.22 -3.39 -23.09
N VAL A 16 -7.01 -2.53 -22.45
CA VAL A 16 -6.50 -1.39 -21.65
C VAL A 16 -6.50 -1.78 -20.18
N VAL A 17 -5.37 -1.56 -19.51
CA VAL A 17 -5.18 -1.76 -18.08
C VAL A 17 -4.95 -0.41 -17.44
N VAL A 18 -5.80 0.00 -16.50
CA VAL A 18 -5.68 1.26 -15.77
C VAL A 18 -5.13 1.00 -14.37
N GLY A 19 -3.96 1.57 -14.08
CA GLY A 19 -3.19 1.35 -12.86
C GLY A 19 -2.06 0.33 -13.06
N GLY A 20 -0.82 0.75 -12.78
CA GLY A 20 0.40 -0.02 -13.06
C GLY A 20 1.18 -0.42 -11.80
N SER A 21 0.48 -0.73 -10.70
CA SER A 21 1.05 -1.37 -9.51
C SER A 21 0.94 -2.90 -9.63
N PHE A 22 0.98 -3.63 -8.52
CA PHE A 22 1.01 -5.11 -8.51
C PHE A 22 -0.06 -5.74 -9.41
N ALA A 23 -1.33 -5.43 -9.18
CA ALA A 23 -2.44 -6.07 -9.89
C ALA A 23 -2.42 -5.73 -11.40
N GLY A 24 -2.31 -4.44 -11.74
CA GLY A 24 -2.37 -4.02 -13.14
C GLY A 24 -1.14 -4.43 -13.93
N MET A 25 0.06 -4.34 -13.36
CA MET A 25 1.28 -4.80 -14.04
C MET A 25 1.25 -6.31 -14.26
N THR A 26 0.82 -7.08 -13.27
CA THR A 26 0.65 -8.54 -13.39
C THR A 26 -0.38 -8.88 -14.47
N ALA A 27 -1.54 -8.21 -14.45
CA ALA A 27 -2.58 -8.43 -15.46
C ALA A 27 -2.08 -8.11 -16.88
N ALA A 28 -1.43 -6.96 -17.08
CA ALA A 28 -0.91 -6.57 -18.39
C ALA A 28 0.10 -7.58 -18.94
N LEU A 29 1.06 -8.00 -18.11
CA LEU A 29 2.08 -8.97 -18.48
C LEU A 29 1.49 -10.36 -18.78
N GLU A 30 0.55 -10.83 -17.98
CA GLU A 30 -0.10 -12.12 -18.19
C GLU A 30 -1.01 -12.15 -19.41
N ILE A 31 -1.78 -11.08 -19.65
CA ILE A 31 -2.61 -10.95 -20.86
C ILE A 31 -1.72 -10.97 -22.10
N LYS A 32 -0.63 -10.18 -22.11
CA LYS A 32 0.30 -10.16 -23.24
C LYS A 32 0.99 -11.50 -23.43
N ARG A 33 1.44 -12.14 -22.37
CA ARG A 33 2.10 -13.45 -22.43
C ARG A 33 1.19 -14.54 -23.03
N LYS A 34 -0.10 -14.54 -22.68
CA LYS A 34 -1.08 -15.51 -23.18
C LYS A 34 -1.60 -15.17 -24.56
N GLY A 35 -1.90 -13.89 -24.81
CA GLY A 35 -2.48 -13.42 -26.06
C GLY A 35 -1.49 -13.17 -27.19
N LYS A 36 -0.17 -13.14 -26.89
CA LYS A 36 0.92 -12.95 -27.85
C LYS A 36 0.65 -11.78 -28.80
N ASP A 37 0.81 -12.01 -30.10
CA ASP A 37 0.65 -10.98 -31.15
C ASP A 37 -0.82 -10.71 -31.51
N GLU A 38 -1.74 -11.57 -31.10
CA GLU A 38 -3.18 -11.36 -31.29
C GLU A 38 -3.76 -10.34 -30.28
N HIS A 39 -3.00 -9.99 -29.24
CA HIS A 39 -3.40 -9.03 -28.21
C HIS A 39 -2.48 -7.80 -28.17
N LYS A 40 -3.08 -6.64 -28.35
CA LYS A 40 -2.49 -5.36 -27.98
C LYS A 40 -2.83 -5.08 -26.51
N VAL A 41 -1.82 -4.81 -25.68
CA VAL A 41 -2.01 -4.47 -24.28
C VAL A 41 -1.44 -3.09 -24.00
N ILE A 42 -2.26 -2.19 -23.49
CA ILE A 42 -1.90 -0.83 -23.13
C ILE A 42 -2.07 -0.70 -21.61
N LEU A 43 -0.99 -0.35 -20.91
CA LEU A 43 -1.02 -0.07 -19.48
C LEU A 43 -0.90 1.44 -19.26
N ILE A 44 -1.92 2.03 -18.65
CA ILE A 44 -2.01 3.45 -18.32
C ILE A 44 -1.77 3.65 -16.83
N ASP A 45 -0.80 4.48 -16.47
CA ASP A 45 -0.53 4.82 -15.06
C ASP A 45 0.05 6.23 -14.94
N LYS A 46 -0.41 6.97 -13.93
CA LYS A 46 0.09 8.32 -13.61
C LYS A 46 1.50 8.33 -13.01
N SER A 47 2.02 7.20 -12.57
CA SER A 47 3.39 7.06 -12.07
C SER A 47 4.25 6.32 -13.10
N PRO A 48 5.42 6.86 -13.48
CA PRO A 48 6.37 6.13 -14.33
C PRO A 48 7.13 5.05 -13.57
N LEU A 49 7.02 5.05 -12.22
CA LEU A 49 7.73 4.10 -11.36
C LEU A 49 6.78 3.02 -10.83
N PHE A 50 7.24 1.78 -10.86
CA PHE A 50 6.71 0.75 -9.99
C PHE A 50 7.30 0.93 -8.60
N LEU A 51 6.46 0.84 -7.57
CA LEU A 51 6.86 0.93 -6.18
C LEU A 51 6.52 -0.37 -5.45
N PHE A 52 7.50 -0.97 -4.80
CA PHE A 52 7.28 -2.12 -3.94
C PHE A 52 6.78 -1.65 -2.56
N ILE A 53 5.48 -1.36 -2.48
CA ILE A 53 4.79 -0.80 -1.31
C ILE A 53 5.10 -1.53 0.00
N PRO A 54 5.20 -2.89 0.06
CA PRO A 54 5.50 -3.58 1.31
C PRO A 54 6.81 -3.14 1.99
N SER A 55 7.77 -2.60 1.23
CA SER A 55 9.04 -2.12 1.79
C SER A 55 9.01 -0.67 2.27
N LEU A 56 7.90 0.05 2.13
CA LEU A 56 7.77 1.41 2.65
C LEU A 56 7.99 1.50 4.16
N ILE A 57 7.61 0.47 4.91
CA ILE A 57 7.80 0.39 6.36
C ILE A 57 9.29 0.42 6.80
N TRP A 58 10.24 0.19 5.88
CA TRP A 58 11.68 0.24 6.14
C TRP A 58 12.30 1.62 5.91
N ILE A 59 11.60 2.49 5.17
CA ILE A 59 12.06 3.84 4.81
C ILE A 59 12.26 4.74 6.05
N PRO A 60 11.33 4.78 7.04
CA PRO A 60 11.49 5.62 8.23
C PRO A 60 12.76 5.32 9.01
N PHE A 61 13.19 4.07 9.02
CA PHE A 61 14.37 3.60 9.75
C PHE A 61 15.67 3.66 8.95
N LYS A 62 15.68 4.24 7.75
CA LYS A 62 16.84 4.32 6.82
C LYS A 62 17.41 2.94 6.43
N ARG A 63 16.60 1.88 6.52
CA ARG A 63 16.99 0.53 6.12
C ARG A 63 16.83 0.29 4.61
N ARG A 64 16.07 1.15 3.96
CA ARG A 64 15.89 1.22 2.50
C ARG A 64 15.77 2.69 2.10
N GLU A 65 16.20 2.99 0.89
CA GLU A 65 15.90 4.24 0.20
C GLU A 65 14.84 4.02 -0.86
N MET A 66 14.15 5.08 -1.30
CA MET A 66 13.09 4.96 -2.31
C MET A 66 13.56 4.31 -3.62
N LYS A 67 14.84 4.56 -4.00
CA LYS A 67 15.46 3.94 -5.18
C LYS A 67 15.63 2.43 -5.06
N ASP A 68 15.75 1.90 -3.85
CA ASP A 68 15.96 0.47 -3.60
C ASP A 68 14.67 -0.34 -3.72
N ILE A 69 13.51 0.35 -3.66
CA ILE A 69 12.19 -0.25 -3.65
C ILE A 69 11.34 0.19 -4.86
N SER A 70 11.96 0.83 -5.85
CA SER A 70 11.26 1.28 -7.05
C SER A 70 12.09 1.10 -8.31
N PHE A 71 11.40 0.97 -9.46
CA PHE A 71 12.03 0.91 -10.77
C PHE A 71 11.14 1.53 -11.85
N LYS A 72 11.73 1.91 -12.99
CA LYS A 72 10.99 2.45 -14.15
C LYS A 72 10.25 1.33 -14.86
N LYS A 73 8.93 1.52 -15.08
CA LYS A 73 8.07 0.53 -15.75
C LYS A 73 8.35 0.39 -17.23
N GLU A 74 8.61 1.51 -17.92
CA GLU A 74 8.63 1.62 -19.39
C GLU A 74 9.54 0.58 -20.06
N GLY A 75 10.79 0.47 -19.61
CA GLY A 75 11.75 -0.46 -20.21
C GLY A 75 11.31 -1.92 -20.13
N ILE A 76 10.86 -2.34 -18.95
CA ILE A 76 10.40 -3.71 -18.69
C ILE A 76 9.13 -4.02 -19.49
N LEU A 77 8.16 -3.11 -19.50
CA LEU A 77 6.90 -3.30 -20.21
C LEU A 77 7.13 -3.36 -21.73
N LYS A 78 7.96 -2.48 -22.26
CA LYS A 78 8.35 -2.47 -23.68
C LYS A 78 9.02 -3.79 -24.11
N GLU A 79 9.96 -4.28 -23.30
CA GLU A 79 10.63 -5.58 -23.56
C GLU A 79 9.62 -6.74 -23.60
N LYS A 80 8.56 -6.67 -22.80
CA LYS A 80 7.49 -7.66 -22.74
C LYS A 80 6.35 -7.42 -23.74
N GLY A 81 6.47 -6.42 -24.63
CA GLY A 81 5.47 -6.10 -25.65
C GLY A 81 4.19 -5.46 -25.10
N VAL A 82 4.27 -4.79 -23.98
CA VAL A 82 3.18 -3.99 -23.39
C VAL A 82 3.43 -2.51 -23.63
N ASP A 83 2.48 -1.81 -24.22
CA ASP A 83 2.54 -0.37 -24.43
C ASP A 83 2.30 0.34 -23.11
N PHE A 84 3.28 1.09 -22.63
CA PHE A 84 3.14 1.89 -21.41
C PHE A 84 2.77 3.33 -21.75
N VAL A 85 1.69 3.82 -21.15
CA VAL A 85 1.25 5.22 -21.26
C VAL A 85 1.34 5.87 -19.88
N HIS A 86 2.30 6.80 -19.74
CA HIS A 86 2.43 7.63 -18.56
C HIS A 86 1.39 8.75 -18.61
N ALA A 87 0.18 8.48 -18.11
CA ALA A 87 -0.96 9.38 -18.12
C ALA A 87 -1.88 9.12 -16.91
N GLU A 88 -2.66 10.12 -16.53
CA GLU A 88 -3.73 9.98 -15.55
C GLU A 88 -5.04 9.63 -16.25
N ALA A 89 -5.64 8.50 -15.89
CA ALA A 89 -6.97 8.14 -16.33
C ALA A 89 -8.01 9.00 -15.59
N LEU A 90 -8.82 9.72 -16.34
CA LEU A 90 -9.80 10.69 -15.82
C LEU A 90 -11.20 10.08 -15.73
N SER A 91 -11.60 9.31 -16.73
CA SER A 91 -12.90 8.64 -16.77
C SER A 91 -12.88 7.43 -17.70
N VAL A 92 -13.88 6.58 -17.54
CA VAL A 92 -14.17 5.45 -18.42
C VAL A 92 -15.59 5.60 -18.95
N ASP A 93 -15.71 5.58 -20.28
CA ASP A 93 -17.00 5.47 -20.97
C ASP A 93 -17.17 4.00 -21.39
N THR A 94 -18.12 3.33 -20.76
CA THR A 94 -18.37 1.90 -20.98
C THR A 94 -19.24 1.65 -22.21
N GLU A 95 -20.01 2.63 -22.69
CA GLU A 95 -20.84 2.50 -23.88
C GLU A 95 -19.99 2.61 -25.16
N THR A 96 -19.10 3.58 -25.20
CA THR A 96 -18.18 3.77 -26.32
C THR A 96 -16.88 3.01 -26.19
N GLN A 97 -16.65 2.36 -25.05
CA GLN A 97 -15.44 1.59 -24.70
C GLN A 97 -14.15 2.45 -24.81
N ILE A 98 -14.17 3.62 -24.17
CA ILE A 98 -13.06 4.57 -24.17
C ILE A 98 -12.59 4.89 -22.76
N VAL A 99 -11.29 4.81 -22.52
CA VAL A 99 -10.62 5.40 -21.34
C VAL A 99 -10.13 6.78 -21.73
N LYS A 100 -10.64 7.83 -21.06
CA LYS A 100 -10.18 9.22 -21.24
C LYS A 100 -9.03 9.52 -20.28
N THR A 101 -7.97 10.13 -20.79
CA THR A 101 -6.80 10.51 -19.99
C THR A 101 -6.41 11.96 -20.25
N ASP A 102 -5.50 12.48 -19.44
CA ASP A 102 -4.88 13.80 -19.64
C ASP A 102 -3.99 13.88 -20.90
N LYS A 103 -3.75 12.76 -21.60
CA LYS A 103 -2.90 12.68 -22.80
C LYS A 103 -3.61 12.05 -24.01
N GLY A 104 -4.93 11.97 -23.98
CA GLY A 104 -5.75 11.46 -25.07
C GLY A 104 -6.63 10.27 -24.66
N ASP A 105 -7.36 9.76 -25.63
CA ASP A 105 -8.38 8.75 -25.46
C ASP A 105 -7.88 7.39 -25.97
N PHE A 106 -8.20 6.31 -25.22
CA PHE A 106 -7.78 4.96 -25.53
C PHE A 106 -9.00 4.05 -25.66
N LYS A 107 -9.30 3.61 -26.88
CA LYS A 107 -10.35 2.64 -27.16
C LYS A 107 -9.90 1.24 -26.73
N TYR A 108 -10.83 0.45 -26.20
CA TYR A 108 -10.57 -0.91 -25.75
C TYR A 108 -11.67 -1.89 -26.18
N ASP A 109 -11.31 -3.16 -26.31
CA ASP A 109 -12.23 -4.29 -26.36
C ASP A 109 -12.41 -4.87 -24.96
N ASN A 110 -11.33 -4.87 -24.16
CA ASN A 110 -11.35 -5.31 -22.77
C ASN A 110 -10.71 -4.24 -21.88
N LEU A 111 -11.26 -4.07 -20.68
CA LEU A 111 -10.77 -3.14 -19.68
C LEU A 111 -10.44 -3.86 -18.36
N VAL A 112 -9.27 -3.57 -17.81
CA VAL A 112 -8.88 -3.97 -16.46
C VAL A 112 -8.70 -2.71 -15.62
N VAL A 113 -9.49 -2.56 -14.55
CA VAL A 113 -9.35 -1.45 -13.59
C VAL A 113 -8.58 -1.95 -12.37
N ALA A 114 -7.36 -1.45 -12.19
CA ALA A 114 -6.43 -1.86 -11.14
C ALA A 114 -5.83 -0.65 -10.41
N THR A 115 -6.65 0.37 -10.16
CA THR A 115 -6.25 1.66 -9.59
C THR A 115 -5.87 1.61 -8.10
N GLY A 116 -6.15 0.49 -7.44
CA GLY A 116 -5.86 0.29 -6.02
C GLY A 116 -6.81 1.04 -5.09
N PRO A 117 -6.58 0.94 -3.76
CA PRO A 117 -7.40 1.61 -2.76
C PRO A 117 -7.01 3.07 -2.58
N LYS A 118 -7.96 3.89 -2.14
CA LYS A 118 -7.71 5.22 -1.58
C LYS A 118 -7.65 5.10 -0.05
N VAL A 119 -6.60 5.68 0.55
CA VAL A 119 -6.52 5.76 2.01
C VAL A 119 -7.56 6.76 2.52
N ASN A 120 -8.36 6.33 3.49
CA ASN A 120 -9.32 7.19 4.16
C ASN A 120 -8.72 7.72 5.47
N PHE A 121 -8.36 8.99 5.49
CA PHE A 121 -7.86 9.66 6.69
C PHE A 121 -9.00 10.30 7.51
N ASP A 122 -10.22 10.34 6.97
CA ASP A 122 -11.41 10.91 7.65
C ASP A 122 -12.11 9.87 8.55
N VAL A 123 -11.41 8.79 8.89
CA VAL A 123 -11.92 7.69 9.72
C VAL A 123 -12.23 8.13 11.16
N ALA A 124 -11.51 9.13 11.66
CA ALA A 124 -11.78 9.82 12.92
C ALA A 124 -11.18 11.23 12.89
N PRO A 125 -11.73 12.20 13.63
CA PRO A 125 -11.18 13.55 13.78
C PRO A 125 -9.70 13.54 14.13
N GLY A 126 -8.92 14.42 13.49
CA GLY A 126 -7.50 14.61 13.75
C GLY A 126 -6.55 13.54 13.19
N VAL A 127 -7.04 12.43 12.68
CA VAL A 127 -6.17 11.39 12.08
C VAL A 127 -5.35 11.94 10.92
N ALA A 128 -5.96 12.70 10.04
CA ALA A 128 -5.26 13.31 8.90
C ALA A 128 -4.19 14.33 9.32
N GLU A 129 -4.43 15.06 10.40
CA GLU A 129 -3.60 16.18 10.84
C GLU A 129 -2.48 15.77 11.79
N PHE A 130 -2.79 14.94 12.79
CA PHE A 130 -1.87 14.62 13.90
C PHE A 130 -1.26 13.22 13.85
N SER A 131 -1.65 12.37 12.90
CA SER A 131 -1.07 11.05 12.79
C SER A 131 -0.07 10.92 11.63
N HIS A 132 0.70 9.84 11.66
CA HIS A 132 1.61 9.44 10.59
C HIS A 132 1.13 8.15 9.93
N TYR A 133 1.26 8.08 8.63
CA TYR A 133 0.94 6.89 7.85
C TYR A 133 2.11 6.45 6.99
N VAL A 134 2.59 5.23 7.17
CA VAL A 134 3.79 4.70 6.50
C VAL A 134 3.50 4.11 5.11
N GLY A 135 2.25 3.84 4.77
CA GLY A 135 1.86 3.12 3.55
C GLY A 135 1.87 3.96 2.26
N THR A 136 2.41 5.19 2.29
CA THR A 136 2.64 6.02 1.10
C THR A 136 4.08 6.54 1.07
N PRO A 137 4.66 6.82 -0.12
CA PRO A 137 6.01 7.39 -0.21
C PRO A 137 6.20 8.65 0.62
N ASN A 138 5.28 9.60 0.48
CA ASN A 138 5.32 10.85 1.22
C ASN A 138 5.17 10.65 2.73
N GLY A 139 4.23 9.76 3.13
CA GLY A 139 4.03 9.40 4.54
C GLY A 139 5.28 8.76 5.16
N ALA A 140 5.90 7.81 4.48
CA ALA A 140 7.13 7.17 4.93
C ALA A 140 8.30 8.16 5.09
N MET A 141 8.43 9.12 4.18
CA MET A 141 9.46 10.17 4.27
C MET A 141 9.16 11.19 5.39
N LYS A 142 7.91 11.59 5.56
CA LYS A 142 7.48 12.44 6.69
C LYS A 142 7.75 11.74 8.02
N LEU A 143 7.43 10.46 8.12
CA LEU A 143 7.67 9.68 9.33
C LEU A 143 9.17 9.51 9.62
N ARG A 144 10.03 9.35 8.58
CA ARG A 144 11.49 9.38 8.74
C ARG A 144 11.96 10.67 9.42
N ALA A 145 11.47 11.81 8.95
CA ALA A 145 11.82 13.11 9.53
C ALA A 145 11.28 13.24 10.97
N ALA A 146 10.06 12.79 11.21
CA ALA A 146 9.46 12.82 12.55
C ALA A 146 10.24 11.94 13.55
N LEU A 147 10.71 10.76 13.16
CA LEU A 147 11.54 9.91 14.02
C LEU A 147 12.91 10.54 14.34
N GLU A 148 13.50 11.28 13.41
CA GLU A 148 14.75 12.03 13.70
C GLU A 148 14.53 13.15 14.72
N GLU A 149 13.40 13.83 14.65
CA GLU A 149 13.05 14.87 15.63
C GLU A 149 12.67 14.26 16.98
N PHE A 150 11.91 13.17 16.99
CA PHE A 150 11.49 12.42 18.17
C PHE A 150 12.68 12.01 19.06
N LYS A 151 13.83 11.67 18.48
CA LYS A 151 15.04 11.29 19.25
C LYS A 151 15.50 12.39 20.19
N LYS A 152 15.22 13.65 19.89
CA LYS A 152 15.67 14.79 20.70
C LYS A 152 14.87 14.93 21.99
N ASN A 153 13.58 14.59 21.93
CA ASN A 153 12.68 14.64 23.08
C ASN A 153 11.71 13.43 23.03
N PRO A 154 12.16 12.22 23.42
CA PRO A 154 11.34 11.02 23.40
C PRO A 154 10.15 11.12 24.36
N GLY A 155 8.99 10.67 23.90
CA GLY A 155 7.74 10.56 24.67
C GLY A 155 6.99 9.27 24.33
N PRO A 156 5.72 9.12 24.72
CA PRO A 156 4.92 7.96 24.36
C PRO A 156 4.67 7.86 22.86
N ILE A 157 4.53 6.64 22.36
CA ILE A 157 4.18 6.34 20.97
C ILE A 157 2.97 5.42 20.96
N VAL A 158 1.93 5.80 20.23
CA VAL A 158 0.78 4.95 19.92
C VAL A 158 0.89 4.47 18.48
N ILE A 159 0.91 3.15 18.29
CA ILE A 159 0.90 2.52 16.96
C ILE A 159 -0.31 1.62 16.89
N GLY A 160 -0.96 1.56 15.74
CA GLY A 160 -2.08 0.65 15.57
C GLY A 160 -2.72 0.74 14.21
N ALA A 161 -3.90 0.16 14.15
CA ALA A 161 -4.76 0.21 13.01
C ALA A 161 -6.08 0.87 13.41
N THR A 162 -6.57 1.74 12.55
CA THR A 162 -7.90 2.32 12.71
C THR A 162 -8.98 1.26 12.41
N GLN A 163 -10.21 1.52 12.84
CA GLN A 163 -11.37 0.71 12.47
C GLN A 163 -11.45 0.56 10.93
N ASN A 164 -11.86 -0.63 10.48
CA ASN A 164 -11.95 -1.01 9.06
C ASN A 164 -10.61 -1.03 8.31
N ALA A 165 -9.47 -1.04 8.99
CA ALA A 165 -8.17 -1.22 8.33
C ALA A 165 -8.05 -2.63 7.72
N GLY A 166 -7.61 -2.70 6.46
CA GLY A 166 -7.54 -3.94 5.70
C GLY A 166 -6.24 -4.74 5.86
N CYS A 167 -5.23 -4.23 6.57
CA CYS A 167 -3.93 -4.89 6.68
C CYS A 167 -3.30 -4.72 8.06
N MET A 168 -3.57 -5.66 8.96
CA MET A 168 -3.01 -5.67 10.32
C MET A 168 -1.55 -6.16 10.34
N GLY A 169 -1.18 -7.11 9.48
CA GLY A 169 0.15 -7.69 9.45
C GLY A 169 1.26 -6.66 9.28
N ALA A 170 1.10 -5.73 8.35
CA ALA A 170 2.06 -4.64 8.13
C ALA A 170 2.16 -3.70 9.35
N ALA A 171 1.06 -3.48 10.08
CA ALA A 171 1.05 -2.64 11.28
C ALA A 171 1.80 -3.31 12.44
N TYR A 172 1.64 -4.62 12.66
CA TYR A 172 2.46 -5.38 13.62
C TYR A 172 3.94 -5.36 13.25
N GLU A 173 4.27 -5.58 11.98
CA GLU A 173 5.65 -5.50 11.52
C GLU A 173 6.24 -4.12 11.78
N PHE A 174 5.47 -3.06 11.53
CA PHE A 174 5.89 -1.70 11.82
C PHE A 174 6.11 -1.47 13.33
N LEU A 175 5.21 -1.95 14.19
CA LEU A 175 5.34 -1.89 15.65
C LEU A 175 6.68 -2.47 16.13
N PHE A 176 7.01 -3.69 15.70
CA PHE A 176 8.26 -4.33 16.10
C PHE A 176 9.50 -3.70 15.48
N ASN A 177 9.37 -3.08 14.31
CA ASN A 177 10.44 -2.26 13.73
C ASN A 177 10.70 -0.98 14.53
N VAL A 178 9.64 -0.32 15.03
CA VAL A 178 9.78 0.83 15.94
C VAL A 178 10.43 0.41 17.24
N GLU A 179 9.97 -0.67 17.86
CA GLU A 179 10.55 -1.20 19.10
C GLU A 179 12.06 -1.47 18.95
N LYS A 180 12.43 -2.18 17.86
CA LYS A 180 13.84 -2.46 17.56
C LYS A 180 14.62 -1.17 17.33
N TRP A 181 14.09 -0.21 16.58
CA TRP A 181 14.72 1.08 16.34
C TRP A 181 14.94 1.87 17.64
N LEU A 182 13.96 1.89 18.54
CA LEU A 182 14.10 2.54 19.85
C LEU A 182 15.25 1.96 20.67
N ARG A 183 15.45 0.62 20.62
CA ARG A 183 16.60 -0.03 21.25
C ARG A 183 17.93 0.36 20.56
N GLU A 184 17.97 0.35 19.25
CA GLU A 184 19.15 0.75 18.46
C GLU A 184 19.56 2.20 18.73
N GLN A 185 18.57 3.09 19.00
CA GLN A 185 18.84 4.49 19.38
C GLN A 185 19.12 4.69 20.88
N ASN A 186 19.10 3.63 21.69
CA ASN A 186 19.27 3.68 23.17
C ASN A 186 18.21 4.55 23.88
N ILE A 187 17.01 4.70 23.33
CA ILE A 187 15.91 5.49 23.92
C ILE A 187 14.70 4.65 24.34
N ARG A 188 14.73 3.31 24.12
CA ARG A 188 13.57 2.44 24.41
C ARG A 188 13.00 2.61 25.83
N LYS A 189 13.84 2.80 26.83
CA LYS A 189 13.43 2.96 28.23
C LYS A 189 12.78 4.31 28.54
N LYS A 190 12.82 5.26 27.61
CA LYS A 190 12.21 6.59 27.75
C LYS A 190 10.86 6.67 27.05
N VAL A 191 10.39 5.57 26.46
CA VAL A 191 9.21 5.55 25.59
C VAL A 191 8.23 4.51 26.08
N ASP A 192 7.02 4.96 26.43
CA ASP A 192 5.87 4.08 26.59
C ASP A 192 5.31 3.77 25.20
N LEU A 193 5.34 2.49 24.83
CA LEU A 193 4.93 2.04 23.51
C LEU A 193 3.60 1.33 23.60
N TYR A 194 2.61 1.83 22.87
CA TYR A 194 1.24 1.32 22.84
C TYR A 194 0.92 0.73 21.47
N TRP A 195 0.23 -0.41 21.49
CA TRP A 195 -0.44 -1.01 20.34
C TRP A 195 -1.96 -0.92 20.54
N VAL A 196 -2.67 -0.38 19.55
CA VAL A 196 -4.14 -0.28 19.56
C VAL A 196 -4.71 -0.88 18.29
N THR A 197 -5.76 -1.68 18.41
CA THR A 197 -6.34 -2.41 17.28
C THR A 197 -7.82 -2.70 17.49
N PRO A 198 -8.65 -2.64 16.43
CA PRO A 198 -10.03 -3.10 16.48
C PRO A 198 -10.17 -4.63 16.45
N GLU A 199 -9.09 -5.38 16.31
CA GLU A 199 -9.11 -6.84 16.29
C GLU A 199 -9.67 -7.39 17.61
N ASP A 200 -10.39 -8.52 17.56
CA ASP A 200 -10.96 -9.18 18.73
C ASP A 200 -9.87 -9.68 19.70
N TYR A 201 -8.75 -10.10 19.13
CA TYR A 201 -7.55 -10.53 19.88
C TYR A 201 -6.29 -10.26 19.05
N LEU A 202 -5.14 -10.24 19.70
CA LEU A 202 -3.86 -10.02 19.04
C LEU A 202 -3.59 -11.09 17.96
N GLY A 203 -3.34 -10.66 16.74
CA GLY A 203 -3.00 -11.55 15.64
C GLY A 203 -4.20 -12.22 14.98
N HIS A 204 -5.39 -11.67 15.13
CA HIS A 204 -6.56 -12.06 14.33
C HIS A 204 -6.31 -11.78 12.83
N PHE A 205 -5.60 -10.70 12.50
CA PHE A 205 -5.20 -10.27 11.14
C PHE A 205 -6.34 -10.11 10.13
N GLY A 206 -7.61 -10.18 10.57
CA GLY A 206 -8.78 -10.22 9.69
C GLY A 206 -9.01 -11.57 8.99
N ILE A 207 -8.31 -12.62 9.42
CA ILE A 207 -8.34 -13.98 8.82
C ILE A 207 -8.51 -15.07 9.89
N ASP A 208 -9.14 -14.76 11.02
CA ASP A 208 -9.29 -15.63 12.19
C ASP A 208 -7.96 -16.09 12.82
N GLY A 209 -6.88 -15.36 12.52
CA GLY A 209 -5.57 -15.58 13.12
C GLY A 209 -4.79 -16.76 12.50
N MET A 210 -3.72 -17.10 13.23
CA MET A 210 -2.87 -18.26 12.93
C MET A 210 -2.74 -19.14 14.17
N PRO A 211 -2.56 -20.44 14.05
CA PRO A 211 -2.28 -21.32 15.17
C PRO A 211 -1.16 -20.75 16.05
N MET A 212 -1.39 -20.65 17.37
CA MET A 212 -0.45 -20.07 18.36
C MET A 212 -0.12 -18.58 18.17
N GLY A 213 -0.70 -17.87 17.17
CA GLY A 213 -0.37 -16.49 16.85
C GLY A 213 -0.63 -15.52 18.01
N GLU A 214 -1.79 -15.64 18.65
CA GLU A 214 -2.15 -14.80 19.80
C GLU A 214 -1.18 -15.00 20.98
N THR A 215 -0.89 -16.26 21.33
CA THR A 215 0.03 -16.59 22.44
C THR A 215 1.43 -16.06 22.18
N MET A 216 1.91 -16.19 20.94
CA MET A 216 3.21 -15.67 20.52
C MET A 216 3.25 -14.15 20.62
N LEU A 217 2.24 -13.45 20.09
CA LEU A 217 2.18 -11.99 20.15
C LEU A 217 2.05 -11.46 21.57
N LYS A 218 1.22 -12.07 22.42
CA LYS A 218 1.16 -11.74 23.86
C LYS A 218 2.53 -11.86 24.53
N SER A 219 3.27 -12.91 24.19
CA SER A 219 4.63 -13.13 24.72
C SER A 219 5.59 -12.04 24.24
N PHE A 220 5.53 -11.63 22.99
CA PHE A 220 6.34 -10.52 22.46
C PHE A 220 5.95 -9.17 23.07
N MET A 221 4.64 -8.87 23.20
CA MET A 221 4.20 -7.64 23.86
C MET A 221 4.77 -7.55 25.30
N LYS A 222 4.70 -8.66 26.04
CA LYS A 222 5.29 -8.74 27.40
C LYS A 222 6.81 -8.60 27.38
N MET A 223 7.50 -9.33 26.49
CA MET A 223 8.97 -9.34 26.39
C MET A 223 9.52 -7.94 26.06
N PHE A 224 8.85 -7.21 25.19
CA PHE A 224 9.27 -5.90 24.74
C PHE A 224 8.63 -4.75 25.52
N ASN A 225 7.87 -5.03 26.57
CA ASN A 225 7.13 -4.05 27.37
C ASN A 225 6.28 -3.12 26.50
N ILE A 226 5.44 -3.73 25.65
CA ILE A 226 4.48 -3.02 24.80
C ILE A 226 3.10 -3.15 25.43
N HIS A 227 2.48 -2.02 25.74
CA HIS A 227 1.09 -1.98 26.20
C HIS A 227 0.16 -2.19 25.02
N TYR A 228 -0.95 -2.92 25.18
CA TYR A 228 -1.87 -3.12 24.05
C TYR A 228 -3.33 -2.99 24.45
N ARG A 229 -4.15 -2.62 23.47
CA ARG A 229 -5.62 -2.59 23.53
C ARG A 229 -6.17 -3.25 22.28
N THR A 230 -7.02 -4.26 22.47
CA THR A 230 -7.81 -4.91 21.41
C THR A 230 -9.26 -4.48 21.51
N GLN A 231 -10.06 -4.72 20.49
CA GLN A 231 -11.48 -4.35 20.40
C GLN A 231 -11.72 -2.85 20.59
N VAL A 232 -10.76 -2.02 20.18
CA VAL A 232 -10.86 -0.56 20.31
C VAL A 232 -10.70 0.10 18.94
N GLY A 233 -11.54 1.08 18.67
CA GLY A 233 -11.37 2.02 17.56
C GLY A 233 -10.72 3.31 18.03
N ILE A 234 -10.30 4.14 17.07
CA ILE A 234 -9.84 5.51 17.33
C ILE A 234 -11.07 6.41 17.27
N GLN A 235 -11.34 7.12 18.36
CA GLN A 235 -12.40 8.12 18.43
C GLN A 235 -11.91 9.48 17.94
N GLU A 236 -10.72 9.91 18.36
CA GLU A 236 -10.11 11.16 18.00
C GLU A 236 -8.59 11.11 18.17
N VAL A 237 -7.86 11.85 17.35
CA VAL A 237 -6.43 12.11 17.53
C VAL A 237 -6.23 13.60 17.68
N THR A 238 -5.59 14.01 18.76
CA THR A 238 -5.22 15.40 19.00
C THR A 238 -3.72 15.59 18.82
N LYS A 239 -3.24 16.79 18.99
CA LYS A 239 -1.80 17.09 18.96
C LYS A 239 -1.02 16.30 20.02
N ASP A 240 -1.64 16.02 21.17
CA ASP A 240 -0.96 15.53 22.36
C ASP A 240 -1.55 14.18 22.88
N SER A 241 -2.58 13.65 22.24
CA SER A 241 -3.24 12.42 22.71
C SER A 241 -3.99 11.64 21.62
N VAL A 242 -4.24 10.38 21.90
CA VAL A 242 -5.15 9.52 21.15
C VAL A 242 -6.30 9.10 22.06
N ILE A 243 -7.53 9.39 21.66
CA ILE A 243 -8.75 9.03 22.37
C ILE A 243 -9.33 7.77 21.73
N LEU A 244 -9.47 6.72 22.52
CA LEU A 244 -10.03 5.45 22.08
C LEU A 244 -11.56 5.42 22.18
N SER A 245 -12.21 4.54 21.44
CA SER A 245 -13.67 4.34 21.49
C SER A 245 -14.23 3.99 22.85
N THR A 246 -13.38 3.56 23.78
CA THR A 246 -13.71 3.29 25.19
C THR A 246 -13.70 4.55 26.07
N GLY A 247 -13.25 5.68 25.54
CA GLY A 247 -13.00 6.91 26.29
C GLY A 247 -11.61 6.97 26.97
N GLU A 248 -10.80 5.92 26.85
CA GLU A 248 -9.41 5.95 27.34
C GLU A 248 -8.59 6.96 26.52
N VAL A 249 -7.76 7.72 27.20
CA VAL A 249 -6.85 8.72 26.60
C VAL A 249 -5.41 8.23 26.77
N LEU A 250 -4.70 8.12 25.65
CA LEU A 250 -3.28 7.71 25.58
C LEU A 250 -2.41 8.88 25.15
#